data_b80039abdda6e47627ad49c250d8672e
#
_entry.id   b80039abdda6e47627ad49c250d8672e
#
_cell.length_a   1.000
_cell.length_b   1.000
_cell.length_c   1.000
_cell.angle_alpha   90.00
_cell.angle_beta   90.00
_cell.angle_gamma   90.00
#
_symmetry.space_group_name_H-M   'P 1'
#
loop_
_entity.id
_entity.type
_entity.pdbx_description
1 polymer ?
#
loop_
_entity_poly.entity_id
_entity_poly.type
_entity_poly.pdbx_seq_one_letter_code
_entity_poly.pdbx_strand_id
1 'polypeptide(L)'
;MNRVKKGLDNQAIGLLPLLLFMFLDNYFSYLLSFIIGVTFCFVCIFLFQVLSKDKVYQFMLLPSAGTLVLYSVFLCLKLEPVLFIYSPLITEVLLVVALAIVGFTRRTVIQRIRDSKRPSFKRTLLRTTLNEFYFLAQLVQNLYTLHLFIILLYSILPETMQNMRTERFLYRELGLVIGVLVIVYEQIRLSLMQGSLKKEMWVPVLNDNGKVIGCIARSVSRSLPKKYYHPIVRIAVVYNLSLIHISEPTRH
;
A
#
# COMPACT_ATOMS: atom_id res chain seq x y z
N MET A 1 -5.63 21.19 3.42
CA MET A 1 -5.67 20.35 2.23
C MET A 1 -4.44 19.44 2.05
N ASN A 2 -3.21 19.87 2.38
CA ASN A 2 -2.00 19.04 2.23
C ASN A 2 -1.88 17.82 3.19
N ARG A 3 -2.51 17.87 4.37
CA ARG A 3 -2.47 16.72 5.32
C ARG A 3 -3.37 15.56 4.88
N VAL A 4 -4.53 15.86 4.31
CA VAL A 4 -5.46 14.83 3.79
C VAL A 4 -4.86 14.14 2.56
N LYS A 5 -4.21 14.89 1.64
CA LYS A 5 -3.50 14.29 0.49
C LYS A 5 -2.39 13.32 0.93
N LYS A 6 -1.67 13.60 2.02
CA LYS A 6 -0.62 12.69 2.53
C LYS A 6 -1.14 11.37 3.09
N GLY A 7 -2.37 11.37 3.65
CA GLY A 7 -3.00 10.13 4.12
C GLY A 7 -3.47 9.25 2.95
N LEU A 8 -3.92 9.85 1.85
CA LEU A 8 -4.42 9.13 0.69
C LEU A 8 -3.35 8.35 -0.10
N ASP A 9 -2.06 8.64 0.12
CA ASP A 9 -0.96 7.89 -0.50
C ASP A 9 -0.75 6.51 0.14
N ASN A 10 -1.31 6.29 1.34
CA ASN A 10 -1.20 5.02 2.06
C ASN A 10 -2.11 3.96 1.42
N GLN A 11 -1.51 2.95 0.79
CA GLN A 11 -2.25 1.85 0.15
C GLN A 11 -3.06 0.99 1.14
N ALA A 12 -2.63 0.91 2.42
CA ALA A 12 -3.33 0.14 3.45
C ALA A 12 -4.72 0.71 3.80
N ILE A 13 -4.99 1.98 3.48
CA ILE A 13 -6.33 2.59 3.65
C ILE A 13 -7.40 1.84 2.85
N GLY A 14 -7.01 1.18 1.75
CA GLY A 14 -7.92 0.31 1.01
C GLY A 14 -8.48 -0.89 1.79
N LEU A 15 -7.91 -1.23 2.96
CA LEU A 15 -8.45 -2.25 3.86
C LEU A 15 -9.59 -1.73 4.76
N LEU A 16 -9.77 -0.41 4.88
CA LEU A 16 -10.75 0.18 5.80
C LEU A 16 -12.18 -0.38 5.66
N PRO A 17 -12.74 -0.60 4.44
CA PRO A 17 -14.08 -1.16 4.32
C PRO A 17 -14.20 -2.55 4.95
N LEU A 18 -13.17 -3.37 4.79
CA LEU A 18 -13.13 -4.72 5.34
C LEU A 18 -12.98 -4.70 6.87
N LEU A 19 -12.09 -3.84 7.39
CA LEU A 19 -11.90 -3.67 8.83
C LEU A 19 -13.14 -3.09 9.50
N LEU A 20 -13.84 -2.17 8.83
CA LEU A 20 -15.11 -1.65 9.31
C LEU A 20 -16.16 -2.76 9.41
N PHE A 21 -16.25 -3.62 8.38
CA PHE A 21 -17.12 -4.79 8.40
C PHE A 21 -16.79 -5.71 9.58
N MET A 22 -15.52 -6.11 9.75
CA MET A 22 -15.07 -6.98 10.85
C MET A 22 -15.31 -6.34 12.23
N PHE A 23 -15.13 -5.02 12.34
CA PHE A 23 -15.42 -4.30 13.58
C PHE A 23 -16.91 -4.31 13.92
N LEU A 24 -17.76 -3.96 12.96
CA LEU A 24 -19.20 -3.91 13.15
C LEU A 24 -19.82 -5.29 13.44
N ASP A 25 -19.25 -6.36 12.88
CA ASP A 25 -19.71 -7.72 13.10
C ASP A 25 -19.55 -8.19 14.57
N ASN A 26 -18.72 -7.50 15.35
CA ASN A 26 -18.62 -7.75 16.79
C ASN A 26 -19.79 -7.15 17.60
N TYR A 27 -20.51 -6.17 17.06
CA TYR A 27 -21.56 -5.43 17.77
C TYR A 27 -22.93 -5.62 17.15
N PHE A 28 -23.02 -5.86 15.85
CA PHE A 28 -24.27 -6.00 15.10
C PHE A 28 -24.36 -7.38 14.46
N SER A 29 -25.52 -7.65 13.83
CA SER A 29 -25.67 -8.86 13.04
C SER A 29 -24.75 -8.83 11.80
N TYR A 30 -24.24 -9.99 11.41
CA TYR A 30 -23.35 -10.13 10.25
C TYR A 30 -23.94 -9.52 8.95
N LEU A 31 -25.26 -9.61 8.77
CA LEU A 31 -25.96 -9.07 7.60
C LEU A 31 -25.96 -7.53 7.60
N LEU A 32 -26.25 -6.90 8.73
CA LEU A 32 -26.23 -5.44 8.85
C LEU A 32 -24.82 -4.91 8.69
N SER A 33 -23.84 -5.55 9.31
CA SER A 33 -22.43 -5.22 9.22
C SER A 33 -21.92 -5.33 7.78
N PHE A 34 -22.36 -6.37 7.05
CA PHE A 34 -22.05 -6.56 5.65
C PHE A 34 -22.61 -5.43 4.77
N ILE A 35 -23.88 -5.08 4.93
CA ILE A 35 -24.52 -3.99 4.16
C ILE A 35 -23.77 -2.67 4.38
N ILE A 36 -23.42 -2.36 5.64
CA ILE A 36 -22.67 -1.14 5.97
C ILE A 36 -21.27 -1.21 5.35
N GLY A 37 -20.57 -2.33 5.46
CA GLY A 37 -19.24 -2.53 4.88
C GLY A 37 -19.21 -2.36 3.36
N VAL A 38 -20.17 -2.94 2.65
CA VAL A 38 -20.32 -2.79 1.20
C VAL A 38 -20.66 -1.35 0.82
N THR A 39 -21.60 -0.71 1.52
CA THR A 39 -21.96 0.69 1.27
C THR A 39 -20.75 1.61 1.47
N PHE A 40 -20.00 1.40 2.54
CA PHE A 40 -18.77 2.14 2.81
C PHE A 40 -17.70 1.90 1.74
N CYS A 41 -17.59 0.67 1.23
CA CYS A 41 -16.68 0.36 0.13
C CYS A 41 -17.02 1.16 -1.14
N PHE A 42 -18.30 1.25 -1.51
CA PHE A 42 -18.76 2.09 -2.63
C PHE A 42 -18.46 3.57 -2.40
N VAL A 43 -18.70 4.07 -1.20
CA VAL A 43 -18.35 5.46 -0.83
C VAL A 43 -16.84 5.69 -0.97
N CYS A 44 -16.01 4.77 -0.51
CA CYS A 44 -14.55 4.87 -0.67
C CYS A 44 -14.14 4.89 -2.14
N ILE A 45 -14.68 3.99 -2.99
CA ILE A 45 -14.41 3.96 -4.43
C ILE A 45 -14.78 5.31 -5.06
N PHE A 46 -15.96 5.83 -4.76
CA PHE A 46 -16.43 7.12 -5.27
C PHE A 46 -15.53 8.28 -4.81
N LEU A 47 -15.22 8.35 -3.52
CA LEU A 47 -14.33 9.38 -2.96
C LEU A 47 -12.94 9.34 -3.59
N PHE A 48 -12.35 8.16 -3.76
CA PHE A 48 -11.06 8.03 -4.42
C PHE A 48 -11.11 8.43 -5.89
N GLN A 49 -12.19 8.18 -6.60
CA GLN A 49 -12.36 8.64 -7.98
C GLN A 49 -12.51 10.16 -8.08
N VAL A 50 -13.28 10.78 -7.18
CA VAL A 50 -13.53 12.23 -7.18
C VAL A 50 -12.31 13.01 -6.66
N LEU A 51 -11.70 12.58 -5.56
CA LEU A 51 -10.55 13.26 -4.95
C LEU A 51 -9.25 13.04 -5.74
N SER A 52 -9.17 11.98 -6.53
CA SER A 52 -7.98 11.58 -7.28
C SER A 52 -7.82 12.35 -8.60
N LYS A 53 -7.98 13.69 -8.58
CA LYS A 53 -7.59 14.54 -9.73
C LYS A 53 -6.14 14.29 -10.16
N ASP A 54 -5.24 13.90 -9.24
CA ASP A 54 -3.83 13.60 -9.46
C ASP A 54 -3.53 12.08 -9.56
N LYS A 55 -4.56 11.24 -9.78
CA LYS A 55 -4.43 9.79 -10.06
C LYS A 55 -3.68 8.98 -8.99
N VAL A 56 -4.02 9.17 -7.72
CA VAL A 56 -3.61 8.25 -6.67
C VAL A 56 -4.42 6.97 -6.82
N TYR A 57 -3.75 5.88 -7.22
CA TYR A 57 -4.39 4.59 -7.41
C TYR A 57 -4.38 3.83 -6.07
N GLN A 58 -5.56 3.55 -5.51
CA GLN A 58 -5.73 2.72 -4.31
C GLN A 58 -5.99 1.26 -4.70
N PHE A 59 -4.91 0.55 -5.02
CA PHE A 59 -5.03 -0.84 -5.49
C PHE A 59 -5.51 -1.81 -4.41
N MET A 60 -5.25 -1.53 -3.12
CA MET A 60 -5.66 -2.39 -2.01
C MET A 60 -7.17 -2.42 -1.79
N LEU A 61 -7.87 -1.42 -2.31
CA LEU A 61 -9.34 -1.40 -2.28
C LEU A 61 -9.94 -2.51 -3.16
N LEU A 62 -9.22 -2.95 -4.22
CA LEU A 62 -9.69 -4.01 -5.12
C LEU A 62 -9.80 -5.38 -4.43
N PRO A 63 -8.75 -5.92 -3.77
CA PRO A 63 -8.89 -7.17 -3.03
C PRO A 63 -9.87 -7.05 -1.86
N SER A 64 -9.97 -5.90 -1.17
CA SER A 64 -10.97 -5.68 -0.12
C SER A 64 -12.40 -5.76 -0.65
N ALA A 65 -12.69 -5.10 -1.77
CA ALA A 65 -13.98 -5.21 -2.46
C ALA A 65 -14.24 -6.65 -2.95
N GLY A 66 -13.21 -7.29 -3.52
CA GLY A 66 -13.29 -8.69 -3.95
C GLY A 66 -13.63 -9.65 -2.80
N THR A 67 -13.07 -9.42 -1.62
CA THR A 67 -13.40 -10.20 -0.41
C THR A 67 -14.87 -10.04 -0.02
N LEU A 68 -15.40 -8.81 -0.04
CA LEU A 68 -16.81 -8.56 0.25
C LEU A 68 -17.74 -9.21 -0.79
N VAL A 69 -17.34 -9.19 -2.06
CA VAL A 69 -18.08 -9.90 -3.12
C VAL A 69 -18.06 -11.42 -2.91
N LEU A 70 -16.90 -12.00 -2.56
CA LEU A 70 -16.82 -13.42 -2.24
C LEU A 70 -17.64 -13.76 -0.99
N TYR A 71 -17.64 -12.89 0.02
CA TYR A 71 -18.46 -13.07 1.21
C TYR A 71 -19.97 -13.08 0.89
N SER A 72 -20.43 -12.27 -0.10
CA SER A 72 -21.82 -12.30 -0.53
C SER A 72 -22.26 -13.65 -1.10
N VAL A 73 -21.33 -14.42 -1.67
CA VAL A 73 -21.63 -15.80 -2.13
C VAL A 73 -21.96 -16.71 -0.96
N PHE A 74 -21.23 -16.58 0.17
CA PHE A 74 -21.53 -17.34 1.38
C PHE A 74 -22.90 -16.97 1.97
N LEU A 75 -23.29 -15.70 1.90
CA LEU A 75 -24.64 -15.27 2.29
C LEU A 75 -25.71 -15.90 1.42
N CYS A 76 -25.50 -15.98 0.10
CA CYS A 76 -26.43 -16.61 -0.83
C CYS A 76 -26.58 -18.12 -0.59
N LEU A 77 -25.52 -18.78 -0.09
CA LEU A 77 -25.54 -20.22 0.24
C LEU A 77 -26.28 -20.53 1.55
N LYS A 78 -26.81 -19.52 2.25
CA LYS A 78 -27.55 -19.66 3.52
C LYS A 78 -26.80 -20.45 4.60
N LEU A 79 -25.48 -20.25 4.70
CA LEU A 79 -24.63 -20.84 5.73
C LEU A 79 -24.71 -20.09 7.06
N GLU A 80 -25.92 -19.67 7.46
CA GLU A 80 -26.16 -18.79 8.61
C GLU A 80 -25.49 -19.23 9.92
N PRO A 81 -25.53 -20.51 10.33
CA PRO A 81 -24.93 -20.93 11.60
C PRO A 81 -23.41 -20.70 11.61
N VAL A 82 -22.73 -20.97 10.50
CA VAL A 82 -21.29 -20.82 10.34
C VAL A 82 -20.91 -19.36 10.26
N LEU A 83 -21.68 -18.55 9.53
CA LEU A 83 -21.47 -17.12 9.39
C LEU A 83 -21.63 -16.39 10.71
N PHE A 84 -22.58 -16.79 11.54
CA PHE A 84 -22.80 -16.13 12.84
C PHE A 84 -21.60 -16.27 13.80
N ILE A 85 -20.95 -17.43 13.81
CA ILE A 85 -19.84 -17.72 14.74
C ILE A 85 -18.51 -17.27 14.14
N TYR A 86 -18.26 -17.54 12.86
CA TYR A 86 -16.93 -17.44 12.23
C TYR A 86 -16.83 -16.34 11.16
N SER A 87 -17.75 -15.38 11.12
CA SER A 87 -17.78 -14.34 10.09
C SER A 87 -16.46 -13.58 9.93
N PRO A 88 -15.79 -13.09 10.99
CA PRO A 88 -14.51 -12.41 10.84
C PRO A 88 -13.41 -13.34 10.30
N LEU A 89 -13.37 -14.60 10.77
CA LEU A 89 -12.41 -15.60 10.32
C LEU A 89 -12.60 -15.95 8.83
N ILE A 90 -13.85 -16.14 8.40
CA ILE A 90 -14.18 -16.39 6.98
C ILE A 90 -13.70 -15.22 6.13
N THR A 91 -13.90 -14.00 6.60
CA THR A 91 -13.46 -12.78 5.92
C THR A 91 -11.94 -12.74 5.76
N GLU A 92 -11.19 -13.15 6.78
CA GLU A 92 -9.73 -13.27 6.72
C GLU A 92 -9.27 -14.30 5.70
N VAL A 93 -9.87 -15.49 5.71
CA VAL A 93 -9.57 -16.55 4.73
C VAL A 93 -9.84 -16.06 3.31
N LEU A 94 -10.98 -15.41 3.08
CA LEU A 94 -11.33 -14.86 1.77
C LEU A 94 -10.36 -13.75 1.34
N LEU A 95 -9.90 -12.90 2.27
CA LEU A 95 -8.89 -11.89 2.00
C LEU A 95 -7.56 -12.54 1.60
N VAL A 96 -7.10 -13.55 2.32
CA VAL A 96 -5.86 -14.28 2.00
C VAL A 96 -5.96 -14.90 0.60
N VAL A 97 -7.10 -15.51 0.26
CA VAL A 97 -7.35 -16.06 -1.08
C VAL A 97 -7.34 -14.97 -2.15
N ALA A 98 -8.02 -13.85 -1.92
CA ALA A 98 -8.06 -12.73 -2.85
C ALA A 98 -6.64 -12.15 -3.09
N LEU A 99 -5.84 -11.99 -2.02
CA LEU A 99 -4.47 -11.52 -2.11
C LEU A 99 -3.55 -12.52 -2.82
N ALA A 100 -3.74 -13.83 -2.61
CA ALA A 100 -3.01 -14.87 -3.33
C ALA A 100 -3.28 -14.79 -4.85
N ILE A 101 -4.54 -14.66 -5.26
CA ILE A 101 -4.93 -14.47 -6.67
C ILE A 101 -4.23 -13.24 -7.26
N VAL A 102 -4.26 -12.11 -6.53
CA VAL A 102 -3.57 -10.88 -6.92
C VAL A 102 -2.07 -11.11 -7.04
N GLY A 103 -1.46 -11.84 -6.12
CA GLY A 103 -0.05 -12.21 -6.16
C GLY A 103 0.33 -12.99 -7.42
N PHE A 104 -0.47 -13.97 -7.83
CA PHE A 104 -0.25 -14.74 -9.07
C PHE A 104 -0.33 -13.86 -10.33
N THR A 105 -1.18 -12.85 -10.36
CA THR A 105 -1.32 -11.94 -11.51
C THR A 105 -0.20 -10.91 -11.63
N ARG A 106 0.67 -10.78 -10.63
CA ARG A 106 1.73 -9.76 -10.55
C ARG A 106 2.59 -9.69 -11.81
N ARG A 107 3.12 -10.82 -12.28
CA ARG A 107 4.03 -10.86 -13.45
C ARG A 107 3.33 -10.35 -14.70
N THR A 108 2.11 -10.84 -14.95
CA THR A 108 1.31 -10.46 -16.12
C THR A 108 0.95 -8.97 -16.12
N VAL A 109 0.56 -8.43 -14.96
CA VAL A 109 0.20 -7.01 -14.82
C VAL A 109 1.41 -6.11 -15.06
N ILE A 110 2.56 -6.43 -14.46
CA ILE A 110 3.80 -5.65 -14.64
C ILE A 110 4.26 -5.70 -16.11
N GLN A 111 4.17 -6.85 -16.79
CA GLN A 111 4.49 -6.97 -18.22
C GLN A 111 3.56 -6.10 -19.06
N ARG A 112 2.26 -6.17 -18.87
CA ARG A 112 1.28 -5.34 -19.60
C ARG A 112 1.55 -3.84 -19.44
N ILE A 113 1.98 -3.40 -18.25
CA ILE A 113 2.31 -1.99 -18.00
C ILE A 113 3.59 -1.61 -18.76
N ARG A 114 4.60 -2.49 -18.78
CA ARG A 114 5.83 -2.26 -19.52
C ARG A 114 5.58 -2.09 -21.01
N ASP A 115 4.71 -2.91 -21.57
CA ASP A 115 4.38 -2.94 -23.00
C ASP A 115 3.33 -1.89 -23.40
N SER A 116 2.79 -1.16 -22.41
CA SER A 116 1.78 -0.13 -22.64
C SER A 116 2.36 1.10 -23.36
N LYS A 117 1.63 1.61 -24.37
CA LYS A 117 1.95 2.84 -25.12
C LYS A 117 1.81 4.15 -24.29
N ARG A 118 1.64 4.07 -22.97
CA ARG A 118 1.51 5.26 -22.11
C ARG A 118 2.82 6.06 -22.04
N PRO A 119 2.75 7.39 -21.80
CA PRO A 119 3.92 8.23 -21.58
C PRO A 119 4.83 7.64 -20.49
N SER A 120 6.13 7.73 -20.64
CA SER A 120 7.14 7.12 -19.75
C SER A 120 6.93 7.49 -18.28
N PHE A 121 6.62 8.76 -17.98
CA PHE A 121 6.36 9.23 -16.62
C PHE A 121 5.14 8.52 -15.98
N LYS A 122 4.01 8.44 -16.69
CA LYS A 122 2.79 7.77 -16.17
C LYS A 122 3.02 6.27 -15.97
N ARG A 123 3.79 5.64 -16.83
CA ARG A 123 4.16 4.22 -16.74
C ARG A 123 5.04 3.95 -15.52
N THR A 124 6.05 4.80 -15.28
CA THR A 124 6.93 4.68 -14.12
C THR A 124 6.15 4.88 -12.82
N LEU A 125 5.31 5.93 -12.74
CA LEU A 125 4.47 6.18 -11.56
C LEU A 125 3.56 4.97 -11.26
N LEU A 126 2.85 4.47 -12.25
CA LEU A 126 1.97 3.31 -12.10
C LEU A 126 2.74 2.06 -11.63
N ARG A 127 3.91 1.81 -12.19
CA ARG A 127 4.78 0.68 -11.80
C ARG A 127 5.24 0.81 -10.34
N THR A 128 5.64 2.01 -9.92
CA THR A 128 6.08 2.26 -8.54
C THR A 128 4.92 2.03 -7.56
N THR A 129 3.74 2.60 -7.84
CA THR A 129 2.56 2.43 -6.99
C THR A 129 2.12 0.96 -6.91
N LEU A 130 2.22 0.21 -8.02
CA LEU A 130 1.93 -1.22 -8.03
C LEU A 130 2.96 -2.03 -7.24
N ASN A 131 4.24 -1.69 -7.30
CA ASN A 131 5.24 -2.38 -6.50
C ASN A 131 4.99 -2.18 -4.99
N GLU A 132 4.63 -0.97 -4.57
CA GLU A 132 4.22 -0.68 -3.19
C GLU A 132 2.98 -1.47 -2.78
N PHE A 133 1.98 -1.52 -3.66
CA PHE A 133 0.79 -2.34 -3.45
C PHE A 133 1.13 -3.83 -3.28
N TYR A 134 1.93 -4.41 -4.16
CA TYR A 134 2.31 -5.83 -4.05
C TYR A 134 3.14 -6.14 -2.82
N PHE A 135 4.01 -5.23 -2.41
CA PHE A 135 4.75 -5.35 -1.14
C PHE A 135 3.77 -5.42 0.04
N LEU A 136 2.84 -4.47 0.11
CA LEU A 136 1.85 -4.41 1.17
C LEU A 136 0.90 -5.62 1.13
N ALA A 137 0.43 -6.01 -0.06
CA ALA A 137 -0.42 -7.17 -0.24
C ALA A 137 0.24 -8.45 0.29
N GLN A 138 1.52 -8.65 0.02
CA GLN A 138 2.29 -9.78 0.52
C GLN A 138 2.48 -9.71 2.04
N LEU A 139 2.73 -8.52 2.61
CA LEU A 139 2.84 -8.32 4.05
C LEU A 139 1.53 -8.71 4.74
N VAL A 140 0.40 -8.18 4.25
CA VAL A 140 -0.94 -8.48 4.78
C VAL A 140 -1.25 -9.97 4.67
N GLN A 141 -1.00 -10.57 3.51
CA GLN A 141 -1.21 -12.01 3.30
C GLN A 141 -0.41 -12.85 4.30
N ASN A 142 0.87 -12.55 4.49
CA ASN A 142 1.72 -13.30 5.42
C ASN A 142 1.24 -13.17 6.87
N LEU A 143 0.85 -11.96 7.30
CA LEU A 143 0.35 -11.74 8.67
C LEU A 143 -0.97 -12.48 8.93
N TYR A 144 -1.92 -12.40 8.01
CA TYR A 144 -3.18 -13.13 8.17
C TYR A 144 -2.99 -14.65 8.04
N THR A 145 -2.11 -15.12 7.16
CA THR A 145 -1.77 -16.54 7.11
C THR A 145 -1.13 -17.03 8.42
N LEU A 146 -0.24 -16.24 9.02
CA LEU A 146 0.33 -16.54 10.33
C LEU A 146 -0.75 -16.58 11.41
N HIS A 147 -1.69 -15.64 11.38
CA HIS A 147 -2.82 -15.60 12.31
C HIS A 147 -3.71 -16.85 12.16
N LEU A 148 -4.08 -17.23 10.95
CA LEU A 148 -4.83 -18.46 10.69
C LEU A 148 -4.07 -19.71 11.17
N PHE A 149 -2.75 -19.73 11.05
CA PHE A 149 -1.91 -20.82 11.57
C PHE A 149 -1.94 -20.87 13.10
N ILE A 150 -1.90 -19.72 13.78
CA ILE A 150 -2.04 -19.63 15.25
C ILE A 150 -3.41 -20.17 15.69
N ILE A 151 -4.48 -19.83 14.98
CA ILE A 151 -5.83 -20.33 15.24
C ILE A 151 -5.86 -21.87 15.09
N LEU A 152 -5.25 -22.38 14.02
CA LEU A 152 -5.16 -23.82 13.79
C LEU A 152 -4.42 -24.54 14.94
N LEU A 153 -3.30 -23.99 15.38
CA LEU A 153 -2.56 -24.53 16.53
C LEU A 153 -3.39 -24.52 17.81
N TYR A 154 -4.12 -23.41 18.04
CA TYR A 154 -4.98 -23.29 19.21
C TYR A 154 -6.13 -24.29 19.19
N SER A 155 -6.71 -24.59 18.02
CA SER A 155 -7.80 -25.55 17.87
C SER A 155 -7.39 -27.01 18.15
N ILE A 156 -6.07 -27.33 18.08
CA ILE A 156 -5.54 -28.67 18.37
C ILE A 156 -5.34 -28.87 19.89
N LEU A 157 -5.33 -27.80 20.69
CA LEU A 157 -5.15 -27.90 22.14
C LEU A 157 -6.33 -28.64 22.80
N PRO A 158 -6.08 -29.41 23.88
CA PRO A 158 -7.15 -30.03 24.66
C PRO A 158 -8.14 -29.01 25.19
N GLU A 159 -9.41 -29.36 25.25
CA GLU A 159 -10.50 -28.51 25.76
C GLU A 159 -10.20 -27.92 27.15
N THR A 160 -9.47 -28.65 28.00
CA THR A 160 -9.06 -28.20 29.33
C THR A 160 -8.12 -27.00 29.33
N MET A 161 -7.41 -26.77 28.23
CA MET A 161 -6.49 -25.64 28.04
C MET A 161 -7.12 -24.50 27.22
N GLN A 162 -8.25 -24.75 26.61
CA GLN A 162 -8.97 -23.73 25.84
C GLN A 162 -9.71 -22.79 26.78
N ASN A 163 -9.50 -21.48 26.60
CA ASN A 163 -10.16 -20.45 27.37
C ASN A 163 -11.09 -19.62 26.48
N MET A 164 -12.34 -19.49 26.87
CA MET A 164 -13.37 -18.76 26.12
C MET A 164 -12.98 -17.29 25.79
N ARG A 165 -12.20 -16.62 26.64
CA ARG A 165 -11.66 -15.29 26.36
C ARG A 165 -10.62 -15.31 25.25
N THR A 166 -9.69 -16.26 25.31
CA THR A 166 -8.63 -16.42 24.30
C THR A 166 -9.23 -16.80 22.97
N GLU A 167 -10.21 -17.68 22.96
CA GLU A 167 -10.94 -18.07 21.76
C GLU A 167 -11.62 -16.86 21.10
N ARG A 168 -12.41 -16.09 21.85
CA ARG A 168 -13.06 -14.87 21.33
C ARG A 168 -12.05 -13.88 20.78
N PHE A 169 -10.95 -13.66 21.50
CA PHE A 169 -9.89 -12.76 21.06
C PHE A 169 -9.26 -13.23 19.74
N LEU A 170 -8.90 -14.51 19.64
CA LEU A 170 -8.29 -15.08 18.44
C LEU A 170 -9.23 -15.06 17.24
N TYR A 171 -10.48 -15.51 17.42
CA TYR A 171 -11.39 -15.66 16.29
C TYR A 171 -12.04 -14.35 15.80
N ARG A 172 -12.13 -13.32 16.67
CA ARG A 172 -12.88 -12.10 16.35
C ARG A 172 -12.07 -10.81 16.40
N GLU A 173 -11.15 -10.68 17.35
CA GLU A 173 -10.51 -9.39 17.63
C GLU A 173 -9.12 -9.28 17.01
N LEU A 174 -8.32 -10.36 17.03
CA LEU A 174 -6.92 -10.32 16.61
C LEU A 174 -6.75 -9.96 15.14
N GLY A 175 -7.60 -10.46 14.26
CA GLY A 175 -7.57 -10.11 12.84
C GLY A 175 -7.78 -8.62 12.59
N LEU A 176 -8.72 -8.01 13.32
CA LEU A 176 -8.94 -6.57 13.27
C LEU A 176 -7.73 -5.78 13.78
N VAL A 177 -7.13 -6.21 14.89
CA VAL A 177 -5.91 -5.59 15.44
C VAL A 177 -4.77 -5.65 14.42
N ILE A 178 -4.55 -6.80 13.78
CA ILE A 178 -3.54 -6.98 12.72
C ILE A 178 -3.78 -5.96 11.59
N GLY A 179 -5.01 -5.85 11.10
CA GLY A 179 -5.34 -4.92 10.02
C GLY A 179 -5.07 -3.46 10.39
N VAL A 180 -5.43 -3.04 11.61
CA VAL A 180 -5.14 -1.68 12.10
C VAL A 180 -3.64 -1.46 12.23
N LEU A 181 -2.89 -2.41 12.77
CA LEU A 181 -1.44 -2.33 12.88
C LEU A 181 -0.76 -2.20 11.52
N VAL A 182 -1.24 -2.88 10.49
CA VAL A 182 -0.73 -2.73 9.12
C VAL A 182 -0.94 -1.31 8.59
N ILE A 183 -2.11 -0.71 8.83
CA ILE A 183 -2.38 0.69 8.40
C ILE A 183 -1.42 1.65 9.10
N VAL A 184 -1.22 1.48 10.42
CA VAL A 184 -0.32 2.32 11.21
C VAL A 184 1.14 2.13 10.76
N TYR A 185 1.57 0.89 10.58
CA TYR A 185 2.91 0.56 10.07
C TYR A 185 3.19 1.25 8.74
N GLU A 186 2.27 1.12 7.78
CA GLU A 186 2.44 1.74 6.46
C GLU A 186 2.48 3.27 6.54
N GLN A 187 1.67 3.87 7.41
CA GLN A 187 1.68 5.31 7.64
C GLN A 187 3.02 5.80 8.21
N ILE A 188 3.59 5.06 9.18
CA ILE A 188 4.91 5.36 9.75
C ILE A 188 5.99 5.20 8.67
N ARG A 189 5.98 4.08 7.93
CA ARG A 189 6.93 3.79 6.85
C ARG A 189 6.96 4.92 5.82
N LEU A 190 5.79 5.35 5.33
CA LEU A 190 5.66 6.44 4.37
C LEU A 190 6.14 7.77 4.93
N SER A 191 5.85 8.06 6.20
CA SER A 191 6.31 9.29 6.86
C SER A 191 7.84 9.34 6.98
N LEU A 192 8.47 8.23 7.34
CA LEU A 192 9.93 8.12 7.41
C LEU A 192 10.59 8.29 6.03
N MET A 193 10.05 7.64 5.00
CA MET A 193 10.54 7.79 3.63
C MET A 193 10.40 9.24 3.14
N GLN A 194 9.26 9.89 3.37
CA GLN A 194 9.07 11.29 3.01
C GLN A 194 10.03 12.21 3.76
N GLY A 195 10.33 11.91 5.02
CA GLY A 195 11.30 12.65 5.83
C GLY A 195 12.72 12.56 5.25
N SER A 196 13.16 11.38 4.83
CA SER A 196 14.47 11.18 4.21
C SER A 196 14.56 11.84 2.83
N LEU A 197 13.52 11.72 2.00
CA LEU A 197 13.45 12.35 0.67
C LEU A 197 13.48 13.88 0.73
N LYS A 198 12.93 14.51 1.78
CA LYS A 198 13.01 15.97 1.97
C LYS A 198 14.41 16.46 2.31
N LYS A 199 15.21 15.63 2.97
CA LYS A 199 16.61 15.96 3.33
C LYS A 199 17.56 15.70 2.17
N GLU A 200 17.12 14.99 1.14
CA GLU A 200 17.94 14.62 -0.02
C GLU A 200 18.07 15.78 -0.99
N MET A 201 19.26 15.97 -1.52
CA MET A 201 19.54 16.95 -2.56
C MET A 201 19.25 16.34 -3.94
N TRP A 202 18.26 16.89 -4.63
CA TRP A 202 17.86 16.47 -5.97
C TRP A 202 18.67 17.19 -7.03
N VAL A 203 19.33 16.44 -7.90
CA VAL A 203 20.14 16.96 -9.00
C VAL A 203 19.45 16.66 -10.31
N PRO A 204 19.25 17.65 -11.21
CA PRO A 204 18.67 17.43 -12.52
C PRO A 204 19.59 16.54 -13.37
N VAL A 205 18.97 15.64 -14.15
CA VAL A 205 19.64 14.74 -15.11
C VAL A 205 19.40 15.29 -16.50
N LEU A 206 20.49 15.43 -17.26
CA LEU A 206 20.47 15.89 -18.64
C LEU A 206 20.57 14.71 -19.62
N ASN A 207 19.95 14.86 -20.79
CA ASN A 207 20.24 14.01 -21.94
C ASN A 207 21.46 14.54 -22.72
N ASP A 208 21.87 13.82 -23.75
CA ASP A 208 22.99 14.18 -24.61
C ASP A 208 22.82 15.57 -25.29
N ASN A 209 21.59 16.05 -25.40
CA ASN A 209 21.23 17.36 -25.98
C ASN A 209 21.11 18.49 -24.91
N GLY A 210 21.51 18.25 -23.66
CA GLY A 210 21.46 19.22 -22.59
C GLY A 210 20.04 19.49 -22.03
N LYS A 211 19.00 18.77 -22.45
CA LYS A 211 17.64 18.91 -21.91
C LYS A 211 17.48 18.14 -20.61
N VAL A 212 16.82 18.75 -19.62
CA VAL A 212 16.46 18.07 -18.36
C VAL A 212 15.43 16.98 -18.64
N ILE A 213 15.79 15.73 -18.36
CA ILE A 213 14.92 14.55 -18.51
C ILE A 213 14.35 14.03 -17.21
N GLY A 214 14.86 14.51 -16.06
CA GLY A 214 14.41 14.13 -14.74
C GLY A 214 15.31 14.67 -13.64
N CYS A 215 15.08 14.21 -12.41
CA CYS A 215 15.93 14.49 -11.27
C CYS A 215 16.28 13.17 -10.59
N ILE A 216 17.50 13.10 -10.03
CA ILE A 216 17.99 11.97 -9.26
C ILE A 216 18.50 12.46 -7.90
N ALA A 217 18.35 11.66 -6.87
CA ALA A 217 18.94 11.95 -5.58
C ALA A 217 20.47 11.92 -5.67
N ARG A 218 21.14 12.90 -5.09
CA ARG A 218 22.60 13.03 -5.16
C ARG A 218 23.33 11.82 -4.57
N SER A 219 22.79 11.25 -3.49
CA SER A 219 23.29 10.03 -2.86
C SER A 219 23.26 8.84 -3.83
N VAL A 220 22.12 8.66 -4.53
CA VAL A 220 21.92 7.59 -5.50
C VAL A 220 22.80 7.79 -6.73
N SER A 221 22.89 9.03 -7.25
CA SER A 221 23.75 9.35 -8.40
C SER A 221 25.23 9.00 -8.17
N ARG A 222 25.70 9.13 -6.92
CA ARG A 222 27.07 8.77 -6.56
C ARG A 222 27.32 7.26 -6.48
N SER A 223 26.31 6.49 -6.07
CA SER A 223 26.42 5.03 -5.87
C SER A 223 26.25 4.21 -7.15
N LEU A 224 25.68 4.80 -8.20
CA LEU A 224 25.42 4.09 -9.46
C LEU A 224 26.70 3.93 -10.28
N PRO A 225 26.91 2.76 -10.91
CA PRO A 225 28.07 2.52 -11.79
C PRO A 225 27.99 3.37 -13.06
N LYS A 226 26.78 3.66 -13.57
CA LYS A 226 26.53 4.52 -14.74
C LYS A 226 26.27 5.95 -14.27
N LYS A 227 27.16 6.87 -14.61
CA LYS A 227 27.03 8.29 -14.25
C LYS A 227 26.05 9.00 -15.19
N TYR A 228 25.26 9.90 -14.64
CA TYR A 228 24.37 10.78 -15.36
C TYR A 228 25.02 12.13 -15.61
N TYR A 229 24.65 12.80 -16.71
CA TYR A 229 25.04 14.19 -16.95
C TYR A 229 24.24 15.12 -16.05
N HIS A 230 24.94 16.04 -15.40
CA HIS A 230 24.36 17.07 -14.53
C HIS A 230 24.80 18.45 -15.00
N PRO A 231 23.94 19.49 -14.87
CA PRO A 231 24.35 20.85 -15.16
C PRO A 231 25.41 21.30 -14.15
N ILE A 232 26.48 21.91 -14.63
CA ILE A 232 27.55 22.49 -13.82
C ILE A 232 27.46 24.01 -14.00
N VAL A 233 27.34 24.74 -12.90
CA VAL A 233 27.41 26.20 -12.89
C VAL A 233 28.81 26.59 -12.42
N ARG A 234 29.55 27.30 -13.24
CA ARG A 234 30.82 27.91 -12.87
C ARG A 234 30.58 29.39 -12.60
N ILE A 235 30.95 29.84 -11.41
CA ILE A 235 30.85 31.24 -11.04
C ILE A 235 32.28 31.81 -11.07
N ALA A 236 32.49 32.78 -11.97
CA ALA A 236 33.73 33.55 -12.01
C ALA A 236 33.50 34.89 -11.32
N VAL A 237 34.23 35.16 -10.28
CA VAL A 237 34.20 36.48 -9.61
C VAL A 237 35.32 37.31 -10.16
N VAL A 238 34.98 38.46 -10.78
CA VAL A 238 35.91 39.38 -11.38
C VAL A 238 35.88 40.70 -10.56
N TYR A 239 37.04 41.12 -10.10
CA TYR A 239 37.18 42.41 -9.41
C TYR A 239 38.28 43.23 -10.13
N ASN A 240 38.00 44.46 -10.49
CA ASN A 240 38.91 45.36 -11.26
C ASN A 240 39.54 44.69 -12.50
N LEU A 241 38.72 44.00 -13.33
CA LEU A 241 39.16 43.24 -14.51
C LEU A 241 40.16 42.13 -14.25
N SER A 242 40.45 41.81 -13.00
CA SER A 242 41.22 40.63 -12.67
C SER A 242 40.34 39.49 -12.09
N LEU A 243 40.63 38.27 -12.49
CA LEU A 243 39.94 37.06 -12.03
C LEU A 243 40.42 36.72 -10.64
N ILE A 244 39.59 36.92 -9.58
CA ILE A 244 40.00 36.71 -8.20
C ILE A 244 39.76 35.28 -7.74
N HIS A 245 38.67 34.63 -8.23
CA HIS A 245 38.30 33.29 -7.79
C HIS A 245 37.54 32.52 -8.87
N ILE A 246 38.06 31.36 -9.22
CA ILE A 246 37.34 30.35 -9.97
C ILE A 246 37.00 29.24 -8.99
N SER A 247 35.72 29.13 -8.63
CA SER A 247 35.30 27.94 -7.89
C SER A 247 35.27 26.75 -8.84
N GLU A 248 36.29 25.91 -8.81
CA GLU A 248 36.21 24.64 -9.48
C GLU A 248 35.11 23.79 -8.81
N PRO A 249 34.20 23.18 -9.59
CA PRO A 249 33.29 22.21 -9.03
C PRO A 249 34.15 21.06 -8.48
N THR A 250 34.11 20.87 -7.16
CA THR A 250 34.73 19.72 -6.52
C THR A 250 34.27 18.46 -7.25
N ARG A 251 35.19 17.84 -7.99
CA ARG A 251 35.02 16.47 -8.50
C ARG A 251 34.93 15.55 -7.28
N HIS A 252 33.73 15.12 -6.95
CA HIS A 252 33.50 14.05 -5.99
C HIS A 252 33.02 12.80 -6.71
#